data_460a3a95b06ad90bbe91dde5dd656d71
#
_entry.id   460a3a95b06ad90bbe91dde5dd656d71
#
_cell.length_a   1.000
_cell.length_b   1.000
_cell.length_c   1.000
_cell.angle_alpha   90.00
_cell.angle_beta   90.00
_cell.angle_gamma   90.00
#
_symmetry.space_group_name_H-M   'P 1'
#
loop_
_entity.id
_entity.type
_entity.pdbx_description
1 polymer ?
#
loop_
_entity_poly.entity_id
_entity_poly.type
_entity_poly.pdbx_seq_one_letter_code
_entity_poly.pdbx_strand_id
1 'polypeptide(L)'
;SERLAAGAEALVGFLDAGQGIEEQGIAAPQEEVEDWLRGRSWALSDADLAGGLEEEIARLASSAARSLARAHVDRARADAALLPETAFLAALSETGPDPLALAERFGATPLQAMRRLAGIPAVQAGLVTCDGSGTLTFRKPATGFPLPRFGSACPLWPLYAALGRPMQAFEARVQMAGQSDRRHRVVAWAETRHPQGLRGPELREAAMLILPDDGAGPVTRIGSSCRVCARGDCPARREPSILAAEGS
;
A
#
# COMPACT_ATOMS: atom_id res chain seq x y z
N SER A 1 14.32 24.11 29.71
CA SER A 1 12.87 24.24 29.98
C SER A 1 12.16 25.14 28.98
N GLU A 2 12.70 26.34 28.66
CA GLU A 2 12.08 27.30 27.72
C GLU A 2 11.93 26.73 26.29
N ARG A 3 12.90 25.95 25.78
CA ARG A 3 12.77 25.32 24.45
C ARG A 3 11.67 24.26 24.39
N LEU A 4 11.44 23.54 25.49
CA LEU A 4 10.34 22.59 25.58
C LEU A 4 8.97 23.28 25.65
N ALA A 5 8.90 24.38 26.39
CA ALA A 5 7.69 25.20 26.47
C ALA A 5 7.34 25.81 25.10
N ALA A 6 8.31 26.43 24.42
CA ALA A 6 8.11 26.99 23.09
C ALA A 6 7.74 25.92 22.04
N GLY A 7 8.32 24.71 22.15
CA GLY A 7 7.95 23.58 21.29
C GLY A 7 6.53 23.07 21.58
N ALA A 8 6.10 23.06 22.85
CA ALA A 8 4.75 22.68 23.22
C ALA A 8 3.73 23.72 22.76
N GLU A 9 4.00 25.01 22.89
CA GLU A 9 3.16 26.09 22.40
C GLU A 9 3.02 26.07 20.88
N ALA A 10 4.11 25.83 20.15
CA ALA A 10 4.09 25.66 18.69
C ALA A 10 3.26 24.45 18.27
N LEU A 11 3.35 23.33 19.01
CA LEU A 11 2.53 22.13 18.77
C LEU A 11 1.06 22.38 19.04
N VAL A 12 0.74 23.05 20.16
CA VAL A 12 -0.64 23.45 20.49
C VAL A 12 -1.19 24.37 19.39
N GLY A 13 -0.45 25.39 18.98
CA GLY A 13 -0.87 26.28 17.90
C GLY A 13 -1.06 25.55 16.57
N PHE A 14 -0.25 24.55 16.28
CA PHE A 14 -0.43 23.68 15.09
C PHE A 14 -1.69 22.80 15.22
N LEU A 15 -1.91 22.21 16.38
CA LEU A 15 -3.10 21.40 16.65
C LEU A 15 -4.37 22.26 16.64
N ASP A 16 -4.35 23.44 17.23
CA ASP A 16 -5.47 24.39 17.21
C ASP A 16 -5.79 24.88 15.79
N ALA A 17 -4.76 25.15 14.98
CA ALA A 17 -4.93 25.45 13.56
C ALA A 17 -5.49 24.25 12.78
N GLY A 18 -5.14 23.02 13.19
CA GLY A 18 -5.64 21.77 12.65
C GLY A 18 -7.04 21.41 13.13
N GLN A 19 -7.47 21.89 14.30
CA GLN A 19 -8.81 21.59 14.85
C GLN A 19 -9.94 22.03 13.91
N GLY A 20 -9.77 23.15 13.21
CA GLY A 20 -10.73 23.58 12.19
C GLY A 20 -10.85 22.60 11.02
N ILE A 21 -9.85 21.76 10.78
CA ILE A 21 -9.84 20.70 9.77
C ILE A 21 -10.50 19.43 10.35
N GLU A 22 -10.24 19.08 11.60
CA GLU A 22 -10.87 17.94 12.29
C GLU A 22 -12.37 18.17 12.55
N GLU A 23 -12.77 19.37 12.93
CA GLU A 23 -14.20 19.74 13.09
C GLU A 23 -14.97 19.68 11.77
N GLN A 24 -14.30 19.81 10.63
CA GLN A 24 -14.90 19.65 9.30
C GLN A 24 -14.93 18.19 8.84
N GLY A 25 -14.40 17.24 9.61
CA GLY A 25 -14.40 15.82 9.28
C GLY A 25 -13.57 15.49 8.02
N ILE A 26 -12.59 16.33 7.67
CA ILE A 26 -11.76 16.12 6.49
C ILE A 26 -10.73 15.02 6.79
N ALA A 27 -10.91 13.85 6.18
CA ALA A 27 -9.92 12.77 6.21
C ALA A 27 -8.61 13.22 5.58
N ALA A 28 -7.48 12.59 5.96
CA ALA A 28 -6.22 12.80 5.24
C ALA A 28 -6.43 12.56 3.73
N PRO A 29 -5.85 13.39 2.84
CA PRO A 29 -6.11 13.28 1.39
C PRO A 29 -5.93 11.87 0.82
N GLN A 30 -4.96 11.12 1.32
CA GLN A 30 -4.74 9.74 0.94
C GLN A 30 -5.90 8.82 1.39
N GLU A 31 -6.39 9.00 2.61
CA GLU A 31 -7.52 8.22 3.14
C GLU A 31 -8.80 8.50 2.35
N GLU A 32 -9.04 9.75 1.98
CA GLU A 32 -10.17 10.15 1.17
C GLU A 32 -10.17 9.44 -0.19
N VAL A 33 -9.01 9.33 -0.84
CA VAL A 33 -8.85 8.57 -2.09
C VAL A 33 -9.05 7.07 -1.86
N GLU A 34 -8.49 6.51 -0.79
CA GLU A 34 -8.64 5.10 -0.44
C GLU A 34 -10.11 4.77 -0.13
N ASP A 35 -10.86 5.67 0.51
CA ASP A 35 -12.30 5.52 0.78
C ASP A 35 -13.13 5.59 -0.49
N TRP A 36 -12.82 6.50 -1.39
CA TRP A 36 -13.44 6.57 -2.71
C TRP A 36 -13.23 5.28 -3.50
N LEU A 37 -12.00 4.76 -3.55
CA LEU A 37 -11.70 3.49 -4.20
C LEU A 37 -12.38 2.30 -3.51
N ARG A 38 -12.48 2.32 -2.19
CA ARG A 38 -13.21 1.29 -1.42
C ARG A 38 -14.69 1.27 -1.79
N GLY A 39 -15.33 2.43 -1.94
CA GLY A 39 -16.71 2.55 -2.42
C GLY A 39 -16.94 1.93 -3.79
N ARG A 40 -15.90 1.83 -4.61
CA ARG A 40 -15.86 1.17 -5.92
C ARG A 40 -15.32 -0.27 -5.87
N SER A 41 -15.25 -0.89 -4.69
CA SER A 41 -14.65 -2.22 -4.48
C SER A 41 -13.19 -2.30 -4.96
N TRP A 42 -12.47 -1.18 -4.98
CA TRP A 42 -11.08 -1.01 -5.46
C TRP A 42 -10.90 -1.31 -6.95
N ALA A 43 -11.98 -1.42 -7.71
CA ALA A 43 -11.95 -1.72 -9.14
C ALA A 43 -12.08 -0.42 -9.96
N LEU A 44 -11.22 -0.30 -10.96
CA LEU A 44 -11.32 0.65 -12.05
C LEU A 44 -11.27 -0.16 -13.34
N SER A 45 -12.43 -0.47 -13.91
CA SER A 45 -12.54 -1.19 -15.18
C SER A 45 -12.02 -0.34 -16.34
N ASP A 46 -11.68 -0.98 -17.46
CA ASP A 46 -11.30 -0.25 -18.67
C ASP A 46 -12.41 0.70 -19.13
N ALA A 47 -13.68 0.34 -18.89
CA ALA A 47 -14.83 1.21 -19.18
C ALA A 47 -14.89 2.44 -18.26
N ASP A 48 -14.62 2.28 -16.95
CA ASP A 48 -14.52 3.40 -16.01
C ASP A 48 -13.40 4.37 -16.44
N LEU A 49 -12.25 3.81 -16.78
CA LEU A 49 -11.08 4.59 -17.21
C LEU A 49 -11.30 5.34 -18.52
N ALA A 50 -12.11 4.80 -19.43
CA ALA A 50 -12.51 5.45 -20.69
C ALA A 50 -13.62 6.49 -20.51
N GLY A 51 -14.59 6.22 -19.60
CA GLY A 51 -15.79 7.04 -19.41
C GLY A 51 -15.59 8.36 -18.65
N GLY A 52 -14.45 8.53 -18.01
CA GLY A 52 -14.14 9.73 -17.24
C GLY A 52 -14.68 9.70 -15.80
N LEU A 53 -13.79 9.82 -14.84
CA LEU A 53 -14.08 9.82 -13.40
C LEU A 53 -14.04 11.25 -12.81
N GLU A 54 -13.97 12.28 -13.66
CA GLU A 54 -13.76 13.66 -13.21
C GLU A 54 -14.88 14.18 -12.31
N GLU A 55 -16.14 13.81 -12.59
CA GLU A 55 -17.25 14.23 -11.74
C GLU A 55 -17.19 13.61 -10.34
N GLU A 56 -16.78 12.35 -10.24
CA GLU A 56 -16.58 11.68 -8.94
C GLU A 56 -15.40 12.28 -8.20
N ILE A 57 -14.28 12.48 -8.91
CA ILE A 57 -13.07 13.10 -8.33
C ILE A 57 -13.37 14.53 -7.86
N ALA A 58 -14.19 15.29 -8.61
CA ALA A 58 -14.55 16.65 -8.22
C ALA A 58 -15.33 16.72 -6.90
N ARG A 59 -16.00 15.64 -6.49
CA ARG A 59 -16.75 15.54 -5.22
C ARG A 59 -15.85 15.27 -4.01
N LEU A 60 -14.58 14.88 -4.22
CA LEU A 60 -13.63 14.74 -3.12
C LEU A 60 -13.41 16.10 -2.43
N ALA A 61 -13.40 16.10 -1.11
CA ALA A 61 -13.45 17.32 -0.31
C ALA A 61 -12.20 18.19 -0.53
N SER A 62 -11.00 17.59 -0.45
CA SER A 62 -9.75 18.35 -0.54
C SER A 62 -9.19 18.43 -1.97
N SER A 63 -8.55 19.55 -2.29
CA SER A 63 -7.82 19.69 -3.58
C SER A 63 -6.66 18.70 -3.68
N ALA A 64 -6.03 18.37 -2.56
CA ALA A 64 -4.96 17.38 -2.50
C ALA A 64 -5.49 15.98 -2.82
N ALA A 65 -6.64 15.56 -2.27
CA ALA A 65 -7.27 14.29 -2.60
C ALA A 65 -7.65 14.22 -4.09
N ARG A 66 -8.21 15.31 -4.65
CA ARG A 66 -8.51 15.38 -6.09
C ARG A 66 -7.26 15.19 -6.95
N SER A 67 -6.14 15.80 -6.57
CA SER A 67 -4.86 15.64 -7.29
C SER A 67 -4.34 14.20 -7.19
N LEU A 68 -4.39 13.59 -6.00
CA LEU A 68 -3.99 12.19 -5.80
C LEU A 68 -4.88 11.22 -6.57
N ALA A 69 -6.20 11.44 -6.58
CA ALA A 69 -7.14 10.62 -7.32
C ALA A 69 -6.88 10.68 -8.84
N ARG A 70 -6.62 11.87 -9.40
CA ARG A 70 -6.24 12.01 -10.82
C ARG A 70 -4.95 11.25 -11.12
N ALA A 71 -3.92 11.44 -10.31
CA ALA A 71 -2.67 10.70 -10.47
C ALA A 71 -2.84 9.17 -10.37
N HIS A 72 -3.78 8.71 -9.53
CA HIS A 72 -4.12 7.29 -9.44
C HIS A 72 -4.82 6.79 -10.71
N VAL A 73 -5.81 7.54 -11.21
CA VAL A 73 -6.54 7.22 -12.46
C VAL A 73 -5.60 7.24 -13.68
N ASP A 74 -4.71 8.22 -13.77
CA ASP A 74 -3.75 8.30 -14.88
C ASP A 74 -2.78 7.11 -14.88
N ARG A 75 -2.32 6.67 -13.71
CA ARG A 75 -1.56 5.43 -13.59
C ARG A 75 -2.37 4.21 -14.01
N ALA A 76 -3.63 4.11 -13.55
CA ALA A 76 -4.49 3.01 -13.91
C ALA A 76 -4.76 2.95 -15.42
N ARG A 77 -4.92 4.10 -16.09
CA ARG A 77 -5.02 4.19 -17.56
C ARG A 77 -3.76 3.69 -18.25
N ALA A 78 -2.60 4.12 -17.77
CA ALA A 78 -1.31 3.65 -18.32
C ALA A 78 -1.13 2.14 -18.13
N ASP A 79 -1.50 1.61 -16.96
CA ASP A 79 -1.45 0.17 -16.68
C ASP A 79 -2.46 -0.59 -17.58
N ALA A 80 -3.69 -0.10 -17.76
CA ALA A 80 -4.71 -0.70 -18.61
C ALA A 80 -4.33 -0.74 -20.09
N ALA A 81 -3.60 0.26 -20.57
CA ALA A 81 -3.09 0.29 -21.93
C ALA A 81 -2.10 -0.85 -22.24
N LEU A 82 -1.28 -1.25 -21.25
CA LEU A 82 -0.35 -2.37 -21.36
C LEU A 82 -0.99 -3.72 -20.98
N LEU A 83 -1.94 -3.69 -20.05
CA LEU A 83 -2.59 -4.84 -19.43
C LEU A 83 -4.12 -4.74 -19.64
N PRO A 84 -4.63 -4.82 -20.91
CA PRO A 84 -6.06 -4.69 -21.19
C PRO A 84 -6.88 -5.75 -20.45
N GLU A 85 -8.02 -5.36 -19.88
CA GLU A 85 -8.79 -6.18 -18.93
C GLU A 85 -9.08 -7.59 -19.44
N THR A 86 -9.63 -7.70 -20.65
CA THR A 86 -10.00 -9.01 -21.23
C THR A 86 -8.80 -9.93 -21.39
N ALA A 87 -7.70 -9.43 -21.96
CA ALA A 87 -6.49 -10.20 -22.15
C ALA A 87 -5.82 -10.57 -20.82
N PHE A 88 -5.84 -9.63 -19.85
CA PHE A 88 -5.29 -9.84 -18.52
C PHE A 88 -6.07 -10.90 -17.74
N LEU A 89 -7.39 -10.89 -17.78
CA LEU A 89 -8.25 -11.91 -17.15
C LEU A 89 -8.04 -13.30 -17.78
N ALA A 90 -7.88 -13.38 -19.10
CA ALA A 90 -7.55 -14.64 -19.77
C ALA A 90 -6.18 -15.17 -19.28
N ALA A 91 -5.15 -14.32 -19.26
CA ALA A 91 -3.84 -14.70 -18.75
C ALA A 91 -3.88 -15.12 -17.28
N LEU A 92 -4.61 -14.38 -16.45
CA LEU A 92 -4.80 -14.69 -15.03
C LEU A 92 -5.42 -16.08 -14.81
N SER A 93 -6.38 -16.48 -15.66
CA SER A 93 -6.99 -17.81 -15.58
C SER A 93 -6.02 -18.95 -15.91
N GLU A 94 -4.99 -18.68 -16.70
CA GLU A 94 -3.95 -19.65 -17.09
C GLU A 94 -2.80 -19.73 -16.09
N THR A 95 -2.31 -18.57 -15.63
CA THR A 95 -1.09 -18.48 -14.79
C THR A 95 -1.38 -18.36 -13.30
N GLY A 96 -2.63 -18.11 -12.92
CA GLY A 96 -2.97 -17.70 -11.56
C GLY A 96 -2.48 -16.27 -11.25
N PRO A 97 -2.64 -15.81 -9.99
CA PRO A 97 -2.29 -14.44 -9.59
C PRO A 97 -0.78 -14.29 -9.33
N ASP A 98 0.03 -14.54 -10.32
CA ASP A 98 1.48 -14.35 -10.30
C ASP A 98 1.85 -13.04 -11.01
N PRO A 99 2.24 -11.98 -10.26
CA PRO A 99 2.54 -10.70 -10.86
C PRO A 99 3.80 -10.70 -11.73
N LEU A 100 4.74 -11.63 -11.50
CA LEU A 100 5.98 -11.72 -12.29
C LEU A 100 5.69 -12.34 -13.65
N ALA A 101 4.99 -13.48 -13.66
CA ALA A 101 4.61 -14.17 -14.89
C ALA A 101 3.68 -13.31 -15.77
N LEU A 102 2.72 -12.60 -15.13
CA LEU A 102 1.83 -11.68 -15.83
C LEU A 102 2.57 -10.48 -16.41
N ALA A 103 3.52 -9.90 -15.66
CA ALA A 103 4.35 -8.81 -16.14
C ALA A 103 5.16 -9.21 -17.36
N GLU A 104 5.84 -10.37 -17.31
CA GLU A 104 6.62 -10.90 -18.40
C GLU A 104 5.77 -11.14 -19.66
N ARG A 105 4.59 -11.75 -19.51
CA ARG A 105 3.69 -12.05 -20.62
C ARG A 105 3.24 -10.81 -21.40
N PHE A 106 3.07 -9.68 -20.71
CA PHE A 106 2.60 -8.43 -21.31
C PHE A 106 3.72 -7.41 -21.60
N GLY A 107 4.96 -7.71 -21.27
CA GLY A 107 6.04 -6.73 -21.34
C GLY A 107 5.85 -5.54 -20.41
N ALA A 108 5.12 -5.74 -19.31
CA ALA A 108 4.87 -4.77 -18.28
C ALA A 108 5.84 -4.94 -17.10
N THR A 109 5.83 -4.01 -16.17
CA THR A 109 6.60 -4.18 -14.93
C THR A 109 5.80 -4.99 -13.88
N PRO A 110 6.47 -5.67 -12.95
CA PRO A 110 5.78 -6.34 -11.84
C PRO A 110 4.90 -5.38 -11.03
N LEU A 111 5.31 -4.13 -10.88
CA LEU A 111 4.53 -3.11 -10.17
C LEU A 111 3.18 -2.83 -10.86
N GLN A 112 3.19 -2.75 -12.19
CA GLN A 112 1.97 -2.58 -13.01
C GLN A 112 1.05 -3.79 -12.89
N ALA A 113 1.59 -5.01 -13.00
CA ALA A 113 0.84 -6.24 -12.82
C ALA A 113 0.24 -6.36 -11.40
N MET A 114 0.98 -5.97 -10.35
CA MET A 114 0.48 -5.95 -8.97
C MET A 114 -0.70 -4.99 -8.82
N ARG A 115 -0.61 -3.77 -9.38
CA ARG A 115 -1.73 -2.81 -9.34
C ARG A 115 -2.95 -3.34 -10.08
N ARG A 116 -2.74 -3.95 -11.25
CA ARG A 116 -3.83 -4.54 -12.04
C ARG A 116 -4.49 -5.71 -11.29
N LEU A 117 -3.72 -6.63 -10.72
CA LEU A 117 -4.23 -7.74 -9.89
C LEU A 117 -5.03 -7.23 -8.68
N ALA A 118 -4.53 -6.20 -8.02
CA ALA A 118 -5.22 -5.61 -6.88
C ALA A 118 -6.56 -4.97 -7.26
N GLY A 119 -6.74 -4.54 -8.51
CA GLY A 119 -7.99 -4.00 -9.04
C GLY A 119 -9.04 -5.07 -9.40
N ILE A 120 -8.71 -6.38 -9.35
CA ILE A 120 -9.64 -7.46 -9.70
C ILE A 120 -10.26 -8.02 -8.42
N PRO A 121 -11.58 -7.82 -8.18
CA PRO A 121 -12.23 -8.26 -6.94
C PRO A 121 -12.11 -9.77 -6.69
N ALA A 122 -12.18 -10.59 -7.74
CA ALA A 122 -12.09 -12.05 -7.63
C ALA A 122 -10.75 -12.55 -7.07
N VAL A 123 -9.65 -11.80 -7.24
CA VAL A 123 -8.32 -12.16 -6.70
C VAL A 123 -8.25 -11.97 -5.19
N GLN A 124 -9.10 -11.10 -4.62
CA GLN A 124 -9.10 -10.75 -3.20
C GLN A 124 -7.74 -10.25 -2.68
N ALA A 125 -6.95 -9.68 -3.56
CA ALA A 125 -5.62 -9.20 -3.23
C ALA A 125 -5.67 -7.90 -2.42
N GLY A 126 -4.77 -7.77 -1.44
CA GLY A 126 -4.34 -6.50 -0.87
C GLY A 126 -3.13 -5.95 -1.62
N LEU A 127 -2.91 -4.65 -1.50
CA LEU A 127 -1.75 -3.98 -2.08
C LEU A 127 -1.30 -2.84 -1.17
N VAL A 128 -0.03 -2.79 -0.88
CA VAL A 128 0.60 -1.62 -0.25
C VAL A 128 1.72 -1.13 -1.14
N THR A 129 1.86 0.19 -1.23
CA THR A 129 3.03 0.81 -1.85
C THR A 129 3.72 1.74 -0.87
N CYS A 130 5.01 1.96 -1.04
CA CYS A 130 5.75 2.98 -0.33
C CYS A 130 6.74 3.69 -1.26
N ASP A 131 7.12 4.89 -0.86
CA ASP A 131 8.18 5.66 -1.51
C ASP A 131 9.58 5.30 -0.97
N GLY A 132 10.61 6.01 -1.43
CA GLY A 132 12.00 5.81 -1.03
C GLY A 132 12.28 6.06 0.46
N SER A 133 11.40 6.75 1.18
CA SER A 133 11.49 6.94 2.64
C SER A 133 10.88 5.78 3.43
N GLY A 134 10.18 4.86 2.76
CA GLY A 134 9.40 3.79 3.38
C GLY A 134 8.01 4.23 3.85
N THR A 135 7.61 5.47 3.57
CA THR A 135 6.25 5.97 3.86
C THR A 135 5.24 5.28 2.96
N LEU A 136 4.18 4.72 3.55
CA LEU A 136 3.12 4.08 2.77
C LEU A 136 2.33 5.12 1.97
N THR A 137 2.34 4.97 0.66
CA THR A 137 1.67 5.88 -0.30
C THR A 137 0.33 5.34 -0.80
N PHE A 138 0.04 4.06 -0.60
CA PHE A 138 -1.24 3.43 -0.93
C PHE A 138 -1.49 2.19 -0.06
N ARG A 139 -2.74 1.96 0.36
CA ARG A 139 -3.12 0.90 1.29
C ARG A 139 -4.45 0.28 0.91
N LYS A 140 -4.43 -0.78 0.10
CA LYS A 140 -5.57 -1.66 -0.09
C LYS A 140 -5.45 -2.86 0.84
N PRO A 141 -6.32 -3.04 1.86
CA PRO A 141 -6.22 -4.17 2.78
C PRO A 141 -6.58 -5.49 2.09
N ALA A 142 -6.01 -6.59 2.58
CA ALA A 142 -6.50 -7.94 2.34
C ALA A 142 -7.23 -8.45 3.58
N THR A 143 -8.15 -9.39 3.41
CA THR A 143 -8.89 -9.99 4.53
C THR A 143 -7.94 -10.68 5.51
N GLY A 144 -7.92 -10.24 6.76
CA GLY A 144 -7.04 -10.77 7.81
C GLY A 144 -5.61 -10.24 7.75
N PHE A 145 -5.34 -9.22 6.93
CA PHE A 145 -4.06 -8.52 6.87
C PHE A 145 -4.26 -7.03 7.17
N PRO A 146 -4.28 -6.62 8.43
CA PRO A 146 -4.46 -5.23 8.82
C PRO A 146 -3.25 -4.39 8.42
N LEU A 147 -3.51 -3.24 7.84
CA LEU A 147 -2.50 -2.26 7.46
C LEU A 147 -2.43 -1.14 8.50
N PRO A 148 -1.24 -0.61 8.83
CA PRO A 148 -1.13 0.51 9.74
C PRO A 148 -1.73 1.77 9.10
N ARG A 149 -2.56 2.47 9.87
CA ARG A 149 -3.14 3.75 9.44
C ARG A 149 -2.12 4.87 9.58
N PHE A 150 -1.37 4.83 10.67
CA PHE A 150 -0.35 5.82 11.02
C PHE A 150 0.98 5.15 11.36
N GLY A 151 2.06 5.89 11.19
CA GLY A 151 3.39 5.45 11.52
C GLY A 151 3.97 4.43 10.52
N SER A 152 5.03 3.78 10.95
CA SER A 152 5.76 2.81 10.12
C SER A 152 5.13 1.43 10.22
N ALA A 153 5.08 0.72 9.09
CA ALA A 153 4.72 -0.69 9.06
C ALA A 153 5.80 -1.58 9.73
N CYS A 154 5.48 -2.86 9.88
CA CYS A 154 6.42 -3.83 10.45
C CYS A 154 7.69 -3.94 9.60
N PRO A 155 8.88 -3.81 10.20
CA PRO A 155 10.16 -3.85 9.47
C PRO A 155 10.44 -5.21 8.80
N LEU A 156 9.70 -6.26 9.17
CA LEU A 156 9.84 -7.59 8.58
C LEU A 156 8.99 -7.77 7.30
N TRP A 157 8.29 -6.74 6.83
CA TRP A 157 7.56 -6.86 5.58
C TRP A 157 8.53 -6.98 4.39
N PRO A 158 8.30 -7.92 3.46
CA PRO A 158 9.07 -8.02 2.21
C PRO A 158 9.12 -6.72 1.40
N LEU A 159 8.15 -5.83 1.58
CA LEU A 159 8.13 -4.48 1.01
C LEU A 159 9.44 -3.73 1.22
N TYR A 160 9.98 -3.76 2.47
CA TYR A 160 11.23 -3.03 2.79
C TYR A 160 12.49 -3.75 2.30
N ALA A 161 12.43 -5.08 2.17
CA ALA A 161 13.50 -5.82 1.52
C ALA A 161 13.59 -5.47 0.03
N ALA A 162 12.44 -5.36 -0.66
CA ALA A 162 12.37 -4.92 -2.04
C ALA A 162 12.81 -3.47 -2.21
N LEU A 163 12.37 -2.54 -1.32
CA LEU A 163 12.79 -1.14 -1.34
C LEU A 163 14.32 -0.99 -1.24
N GLY A 164 14.96 -1.82 -0.41
CA GLY A 164 16.42 -1.83 -0.25
C GLY A 164 17.17 -2.50 -1.43
N ARG A 165 16.49 -3.26 -2.26
CA ARG A 165 17.04 -4.00 -3.41
C ARG A 165 16.10 -3.89 -4.62
N PRO A 166 16.00 -2.71 -5.25
CA PRO A 166 15.16 -2.51 -6.41
C PRO A 166 15.48 -3.52 -7.54
N MET A 167 14.48 -3.80 -8.36
CA MET A 167 14.54 -4.73 -9.49
C MET A 167 14.79 -6.21 -9.09
N GLN A 168 14.56 -6.53 -7.81
CA GLN A 168 14.59 -7.89 -7.29
C GLN A 168 13.24 -8.25 -6.66
N ALA A 169 12.69 -9.40 -7.04
CA ALA A 169 11.46 -9.91 -6.43
C ALA A 169 11.74 -10.57 -5.08
N PHE A 170 10.84 -10.34 -4.12
CA PHE A 170 10.81 -10.98 -2.81
C PHE A 170 9.47 -11.66 -2.64
N GLU A 171 9.48 -12.95 -2.38
CA GLU A 171 8.29 -13.73 -2.09
C GLU A 171 8.40 -14.37 -0.72
N ALA A 172 7.31 -14.36 0.05
CA ALA A 172 7.24 -14.99 1.35
C ALA A 172 5.82 -15.43 1.67
N ARG A 173 5.70 -16.46 2.51
CA ARG A 173 4.47 -16.77 3.23
C ARG A 173 4.52 -16.12 4.60
N VAL A 174 3.46 -15.40 4.91
CA VAL A 174 3.40 -14.60 6.14
C VAL A 174 2.10 -14.85 6.90
N GLN A 175 2.16 -14.65 8.20
CA GLN A 175 1.01 -14.70 9.10
C GLN A 175 1.08 -13.50 10.04
N MET A 176 -0.06 -12.82 10.24
CA MET A 176 -0.13 -11.67 11.14
C MET A 176 -0.11 -12.13 12.59
N ALA A 177 0.83 -11.62 13.39
CA ALA A 177 0.94 -11.94 14.81
C ALA A 177 -0.29 -11.43 15.59
N GLY A 178 -0.90 -12.30 16.40
CA GLY A 178 -2.08 -11.99 17.21
C GLY A 178 -3.39 -11.89 16.42
N GLN A 179 -3.37 -12.23 15.16
CA GLN A 179 -4.55 -12.33 14.29
C GLN A 179 -4.83 -13.80 13.95
N SER A 180 -5.95 -14.06 13.28
CA SER A 180 -6.41 -15.40 12.89
C SER A 180 -5.31 -16.26 12.25
N ASP A 181 -5.54 -17.57 12.15
CA ASP A 181 -4.65 -18.53 11.46
C ASP A 181 -4.50 -18.31 9.95
N ARG A 182 -4.99 -17.19 9.45
CA ARG A 182 -4.90 -16.86 8.02
C ARG A 182 -3.46 -16.61 7.61
N ARG A 183 -3.07 -17.29 6.56
CA ARG A 183 -1.77 -17.12 5.89
C ARG A 183 -1.96 -16.30 4.63
N HIS A 184 -0.89 -15.63 4.26
CA HIS A 184 -0.86 -14.85 3.03
C HIS A 184 0.45 -15.14 2.30
N ARG A 185 0.35 -15.31 0.99
CA ARG A 185 1.50 -15.21 0.09
C ARG A 185 1.69 -13.75 -0.24
N VAL A 186 2.88 -13.24 -0.05
CA VAL A 186 3.21 -11.86 -0.40
C VAL A 186 4.31 -11.85 -1.44
N VAL A 187 4.15 -11.00 -2.45
CA VAL A 187 5.17 -10.74 -3.48
C VAL A 187 5.49 -9.26 -3.42
N ALA A 188 6.76 -8.91 -3.26
CA ALA A 188 7.22 -7.53 -3.21
C ALA A 188 8.23 -7.23 -4.31
N TRP A 189 8.14 -6.03 -4.86
CA TRP A 189 8.98 -5.52 -5.92
C TRP A 189 9.20 -4.02 -5.74
N ALA A 190 10.36 -3.52 -6.12
CA ALA A 190 10.63 -2.08 -6.16
C ALA A 190 11.26 -1.67 -7.49
N GLU A 191 10.96 -0.46 -7.90
CA GLU A 191 11.47 0.16 -9.11
C GLU A 191 12.10 1.51 -8.81
N THR A 192 13.05 1.90 -9.65
CA THR A 192 13.65 3.23 -9.62
C THR A 192 13.31 3.98 -10.89
N ARG A 193 13.05 5.26 -10.76
CA ARG A 193 12.75 6.17 -11.86
C ARG A 193 13.58 7.44 -11.76
N HIS A 194 13.99 7.96 -12.88
CA HIS A 194 14.75 9.20 -13.01
C HIS A 194 13.98 10.19 -13.91
N PRO A 195 12.90 10.83 -13.41
CA PRO A 195 12.01 11.64 -14.23
C PRO A 195 12.69 12.88 -14.82
N GLN A 196 13.83 13.30 -14.25
CA GLN A 196 14.65 14.41 -14.73
C GLN A 196 15.98 13.94 -15.36
N GLY A 197 16.04 12.67 -15.80
CA GLY A 197 17.25 12.05 -16.32
C GLY A 197 18.20 11.54 -15.22
N LEU A 198 19.27 10.83 -15.62
CA LEU A 198 20.19 10.14 -14.71
C LEU A 198 20.95 11.06 -13.74
N ARG A 199 20.98 12.36 -14.00
CA ARG A 199 21.61 13.35 -13.08
C ARG A 199 20.60 14.00 -12.13
N GLY A 200 19.30 13.74 -12.33
CA GLY A 200 18.24 14.20 -11.46
C GLY A 200 18.06 13.27 -10.24
N PRO A 201 17.11 13.60 -9.35
CA PRO A 201 16.81 12.76 -8.21
C PRO A 201 16.27 11.40 -8.65
N GLU A 202 16.75 10.34 -7.98
CA GLU A 202 16.18 9.01 -8.10
C GLU A 202 14.89 8.93 -7.26
N LEU A 203 13.81 8.50 -7.88
CA LEU A 203 12.57 8.17 -7.18
C LEU A 203 12.44 6.65 -7.08
N ARG A 204 12.18 6.15 -5.87
CA ARG A 204 11.90 4.74 -5.61
C ARG A 204 10.45 4.55 -5.24
N GLU A 205 9.85 3.52 -5.81
CA GLU A 205 8.54 3.03 -5.43
C GLU A 205 8.63 1.52 -5.22
N ALA A 206 8.19 1.06 -4.05
CA ALA A 206 8.04 -0.36 -3.79
C ALA A 206 6.57 -0.72 -3.60
N ALA A 207 6.20 -1.93 -4.03
CA ALA A 207 4.89 -2.51 -3.79
C ALA A 207 5.02 -3.89 -3.16
N MET A 208 4.01 -4.26 -2.37
CA MET A 208 3.81 -5.60 -1.86
C MET A 208 2.36 -6.01 -2.12
N LEU A 209 2.19 -7.00 -3.01
CA LEU A 209 0.93 -7.67 -3.27
C LEU A 209 0.71 -8.71 -2.18
N ILE A 210 -0.51 -8.76 -1.62
CA ILE A 210 -0.90 -9.64 -0.52
C ILE A 210 -2.02 -10.53 -1.03
N LEU A 211 -1.76 -11.81 -1.15
CA LEU A 211 -2.69 -12.81 -1.69
C LEU A 211 -3.11 -13.78 -0.58
N PRO A 212 -4.34 -14.31 -0.61
CA PRO A 212 -4.71 -15.45 0.23
C PRO A 212 -3.74 -16.62 -0.02
N ASP A 213 -3.37 -17.37 1.02
CA ASP A 213 -2.50 -18.53 0.90
C ASP A 213 -3.01 -19.69 1.77
N ASP A 214 -3.23 -20.83 1.15
CA ASP A 214 -3.58 -22.11 1.77
C ASP A 214 -2.46 -23.15 1.63
N GLY A 215 -1.34 -22.75 1.03
CA GLY A 215 -0.20 -23.62 0.74
C GLY A 215 0.54 -24.09 2.00
N ALA A 216 1.29 -25.18 1.84
CA ALA A 216 2.22 -25.70 2.85
C ALA A 216 3.58 -24.99 2.75
N GLY A 217 4.33 -24.95 3.86
CA GLY A 217 5.70 -24.42 3.89
C GLY A 217 5.95 -23.46 5.06
N PRO A 218 7.19 -22.95 5.17
CA PRO A 218 7.57 -22.07 6.25
C PRO A 218 6.81 -20.73 6.16
N VAL A 219 6.39 -20.25 7.33
CA VAL A 219 5.61 -19.01 7.48
C VAL A 219 6.37 -18.06 8.39
N THR A 220 6.57 -16.83 7.93
CA THR A 220 7.16 -15.77 8.75
C THR A 220 6.06 -15.03 9.51
N ARG A 221 6.16 -14.97 10.84
CA ARG A 221 5.27 -14.15 11.66
C ARG A 221 5.67 -12.69 11.57
N ILE A 222 4.73 -11.85 11.14
CA ILE A 222 4.92 -10.40 11.00
C ILE A 222 3.80 -9.66 11.75
N GLY A 223 3.98 -8.35 12.00
CA GLY A 223 2.96 -7.47 12.55
C GLY A 223 2.45 -6.46 11.52
N SER A 224 1.46 -5.66 11.89
CA SER A 224 1.09 -4.45 11.13
C SER A 224 2.07 -3.31 11.44
N SER A 225 2.26 -3.00 12.73
CA SER A 225 3.31 -2.09 13.25
C SER A 225 3.80 -2.60 14.60
N CYS A 226 4.97 -2.17 15.07
CA CYS A 226 5.51 -2.61 16.36
C CYS A 226 4.58 -2.25 17.52
N ARG A 227 3.94 -1.07 17.47
CA ARG A 227 3.10 -0.53 18.53
C ARG A 227 1.86 -1.37 18.85
N VAL A 228 1.32 -2.07 17.86
CA VAL A 228 0.11 -2.92 18.01
C VAL A 228 0.38 -4.38 17.66
N CYS A 229 1.64 -4.84 17.81
CA CYS A 229 2.03 -6.21 17.51
C CYS A 229 2.09 -7.06 18.77
N ALA A 230 1.31 -8.13 18.80
CA ALA A 230 1.25 -9.07 19.94
C ALA A 230 2.51 -9.96 20.08
N ARG A 231 3.45 -9.96 19.12
CA ARG A 231 4.65 -10.77 19.17
C ARG A 231 5.62 -10.25 20.23
N GLY A 232 5.91 -11.01 21.29
CA GLY A 232 6.83 -10.63 22.37
C GLY A 232 8.32 -10.67 21.97
N ASP A 233 8.72 -11.74 21.29
CA ASP A 233 10.11 -12.12 20.97
C ASP A 233 10.61 -11.64 19.60
N CYS A 234 10.20 -10.47 19.16
CA CYS A 234 10.55 -9.99 17.82
C CYS A 234 11.95 -9.36 17.78
N PRO A 235 12.92 -9.92 17.01
CA PRO A 235 14.28 -9.37 16.92
C PRO A 235 14.33 -8.00 16.21
N ALA A 236 13.27 -7.66 15.45
CA ALA A 236 13.16 -6.40 14.73
C ALA A 236 12.26 -5.38 15.45
N ARG A 237 11.93 -5.59 16.72
CA ARG A 237 11.08 -4.66 17.48
C ARG A 237 11.77 -3.30 17.66
N ARG A 238 11.09 -2.24 17.27
CA ARG A 238 11.58 -0.85 17.38
C ARG A 238 11.02 -0.07 18.57
N GLU A 239 9.83 -0.46 19.05
CA GLU A 239 9.10 0.23 20.10
C GLU A 239 8.27 -0.76 20.91
N PRO A 240 7.95 -0.46 22.18
CA PRO A 240 7.04 -1.27 22.98
C PRO A 240 5.68 -1.44 22.32
N SER A 241 5.07 -2.61 22.50
CA SER A 241 3.70 -2.85 22.08
C SER A 241 2.72 -2.47 23.18
N ILE A 242 1.64 -1.79 22.84
CA ILE A 242 0.53 -1.53 23.79
C ILE A 242 -0.28 -2.82 24.09
N LEU A 243 -0.02 -3.90 23.34
CA LEU A 243 -0.66 -5.21 23.54
C LEU A 243 0.24 -6.18 24.32
N ALA A 244 1.50 -5.83 24.60
CA ALA A 244 2.37 -6.61 25.44
C ALA A 244 1.94 -6.42 26.90
N ALA A 245 1.78 -7.53 27.65
CA ALA A 245 1.61 -7.44 29.10
C ALA A 245 2.85 -6.75 29.71
N GLU A 246 2.65 -5.80 30.62
CA GLU A 246 3.74 -5.20 31.38
C GLU A 246 4.44 -6.33 32.13
N GLY A 247 5.68 -6.65 31.75
CA GLY A 247 6.52 -7.62 32.47
C GLY A 247 7.07 -8.80 31.67
N SER A 248 7.04 -8.77 30.32
CA SER A 248 7.71 -9.81 29.49
C SER A 248 8.92 -9.24 28.74
#